data_7a58019a7f0d922fd7630f836e2d3666
#
_entry.id   7a58019a7f0d922fd7630f836e2d3666
#
_cell.length_a   1.000
_cell.length_b   1.000
_cell.length_c   1.000
_cell.angle_alpha   90.00
_cell.angle_beta   90.00
_cell.angle_gamma   90.00
#
_symmetry.space_group_name_H-M   'P 1'
#
loop_
_entity.id
_entity.type
_entity.pdbx_description
1 polymer ?
#
loop_
_entity_poly.entity_id
_entity_poly.type
_entity_poly.pdbx_seq_one_letter_code
_entity_poly.pdbx_strand_id
1 'polypeptide(L)'
;TTNPSLVAKEKDKGKDFKTIVKEICEIVHGDISAEVVATKYEDILHEAHSLAKIHKNVVVKIPLLPDGLKAVKTLAKEGIRVNVTLCFSANQALLAAKVGAYIISPFVGRIDDIGQDGVELVEEIRQIYDNYGFKTKILFASVRHPDHVKQAALIGADIATCPFKVIEQLYKHPLTDVGLKQFLDDWAKLGQQ
;
A
#
# COMPACT_ATOMS: atom_id res chain seq x y z
N THR A 1 1.02 2.13 6.20
CA THR A 1 1.75 2.97 5.23
C THR A 1 1.61 4.46 5.57
N THR A 2 2.63 5.23 5.28
CA THR A 2 2.64 6.69 5.41
C THR A 2 2.95 7.33 4.06
N ASN A 3 2.65 8.61 3.92
CA ASN A 3 3.08 9.47 2.81
C ASN A 3 3.05 10.94 3.25
N PRO A 4 3.69 11.88 2.53
CA PRO A 4 3.73 13.28 2.91
C PRO A 4 2.34 13.92 3.15
N SER A 5 1.34 13.55 2.32
CA SER A 5 -0.02 14.09 2.44
C SER A 5 -0.77 13.59 3.69
N LEU A 6 -0.52 12.33 4.11
CA LEU A 6 -1.10 11.80 5.34
C LEU A 6 -0.44 12.44 6.57
N VAL A 7 0.88 12.57 6.55
CA VAL A 7 1.64 13.18 7.66
C VAL A 7 1.30 14.67 7.81
N ALA A 8 1.10 15.38 6.71
CA ALA A 8 0.70 16.79 6.76
C ALA A 8 -0.62 17.01 7.51
N LYS A 9 -1.56 16.04 7.47
CA LYS A 9 -2.82 16.10 8.23
C LYS A 9 -2.65 15.88 9.73
N GLU A 10 -1.54 15.28 10.16
CA GLU A 10 -1.23 15.01 11.57
C GLU A 10 -0.29 16.05 12.20
N LYS A 11 0.17 17.05 11.42
CA LYS A 11 1.12 18.09 11.87
C LYS A 11 0.61 18.90 13.08
N ASP A 12 -0.70 19.00 13.26
CA ASP A 12 -1.29 19.76 14.39
C ASP A 12 -1.05 19.11 15.76
N LYS A 13 -0.44 17.91 15.80
CA LYS A 13 -0.13 17.19 17.05
C LYS A 13 1.30 17.39 17.56
N GLY A 14 2.09 18.25 16.92
CA GLY A 14 3.44 18.63 17.40
C GLY A 14 4.52 17.56 17.32
N LYS A 15 4.28 16.43 16.62
CA LYS A 15 5.24 15.34 16.43
C LYS A 15 5.95 15.45 15.09
N ASP A 16 7.26 15.18 15.08
CA ASP A 16 8.02 15.04 13.83
C ASP A 16 7.75 13.70 13.14
N PHE A 17 8.06 13.63 11.84
CA PHE A 17 7.79 12.46 11.01
C PHE A 17 8.46 11.17 11.52
N LYS A 18 9.71 11.27 12.00
CA LYS A 18 10.45 10.09 12.47
C LYS A 18 9.85 9.51 13.74
N THR A 19 9.40 10.39 14.64
CA THR A 19 8.69 10.01 15.86
C THR A 19 7.38 9.27 15.52
N ILE A 20 6.60 9.79 14.56
CA ILE A 20 5.36 9.12 14.11
C ILE A 20 5.66 7.73 13.54
N VAL A 21 6.66 7.61 12.66
CA VAL A 21 7.06 6.31 12.08
C VAL A 21 7.51 5.33 13.16
N LYS A 22 8.28 5.79 14.15
CA LYS A 22 8.73 4.96 15.27
C LYS A 22 7.56 4.44 16.10
N GLU A 23 6.62 5.30 16.49
CA GLU A 23 5.42 4.90 17.23
C GLU A 23 4.58 3.87 16.47
N ILE A 24 4.43 4.04 15.14
CA ILE A 24 3.74 3.05 14.31
C ILE A 24 4.49 1.71 14.34
N CYS A 25 5.84 1.72 14.30
CA CYS A 25 6.65 0.51 14.36
C CYS A 25 6.53 -0.25 15.70
N GLU A 26 6.23 0.44 16.79
CA GLU A 26 6.01 -0.17 18.11
C GLU A 26 4.65 -0.88 18.19
N ILE A 27 3.66 -0.42 17.41
CA ILE A 27 2.31 -1.00 17.40
C ILE A 27 2.17 -2.09 16.34
N VAL A 28 2.77 -1.88 15.15
CA VAL A 28 2.58 -2.74 13.97
C VAL A 28 3.76 -3.69 13.80
N HIS A 29 3.49 -5.00 13.83
CA HIS A 29 4.50 -6.05 13.67
C HIS A 29 4.76 -6.45 12.21
N GLY A 30 4.53 -5.54 11.24
CA GLY A 30 4.72 -5.76 9.80
C GLY A 30 5.51 -4.65 9.13
N ASP A 31 5.58 -4.71 7.80
CA ASP A 31 6.25 -3.70 6.98
C ASP A 31 5.55 -2.34 7.07
N ILE A 32 6.33 -1.29 7.28
CA ILE A 32 5.84 0.09 7.40
C ILE A 32 6.54 0.95 6.35
N SER A 33 5.78 1.47 5.39
CA SER A 33 6.33 2.36 4.37
C SER A 33 6.49 3.78 4.90
N ALA A 34 7.71 4.30 4.86
CA ALA A 34 8.07 5.68 5.17
C ALA A 34 8.65 6.35 3.93
N GLU A 35 7.99 7.42 3.45
CA GLU A 35 8.26 8.02 2.15
C GLU A 35 9.27 9.17 2.24
N VAL A 36 10.27 9.16 1.35
CA VAL A 36 11.20 10.28 1.13
C VAL A 36 10.47 11.43 0.42
N VAL A 37 10.94 12.65 0.61
CA VAL A 37 10.44 13.84 -0.10
C VAL A 37 11.42 14.32 -1.17
N ALA A 38 12.68 13.89 -1.10
CA ALA A 38 13.71 14.19 -2.07
C ALA A 38 13.40 13.62 -3.46
N THR A 39 13.90 14.31 -4.50
CA THR A 39 13.70 13.93 -5.91
C THR A 39 15.01 13.71 -6.66
N LYS A 40 16.16 14.06 -6.07
CA LYS A 40 17.49 13.87 -6.63
C LYS A 40 18.17 12.68 -5.99
N TYR A 41 18.94 11.93 -6.76
CA TYR A 41 19.56 10.67 -6.37
C TYR A 41 20.29 10.72 -5.02
N GLU A 42 21.19 11.66 -4.83
CA GLU A 42 21.99 11.76 -3.60
C GLU A 42 21.12 12.09 -2.38
N ASP A 43 20.18 13.02 -2.54
CA ASP A 43 19.26 13.42 -1.46
C ASP A 43 18.32 12.27 -1.10
N ILE A 44 17.82 11.51 -2.10
CA ILE A 44 16.99 10.30 -1.89
C ILE A 44 17.77 9.28 -1.06
N LEU A 45 19.05 9.01 -1.40
CA LEU A 45 19.86 8.08 -0.64
C LEU A 45 20.06 8.55 0.80
N HIS A 46 20.36 9.85 1.01
CA HIS A 46 20.53 10.41 2.35
C HIS A 46 19.27 10.23 3.20
N GLU A 47 18.10 10.59 2.68
CA GLU A 47 16.82 10.41 3.38
C GLU A 47 16.51 8.93 3.61
N ALA A 48 16.69 8.08 2.60
CA ALA A 48 16.44 6.65 2.67
C ALA A 48 17.26 5.96 3.78
N HIS A 49 18.56 6.23 3.85
CA HIS A 49 19.42 5.70 4.91
C HIS A 49 18.97 6.17 6.29
N SER A 50 18.53 7.44 6.40
CA SER A 50 18.00 7.99 7.65
C SER A 50 16.70 7.29 8.10
N LEU A 51 15.78 7.04 7.16
CA LEU A 51 14.51 6.36 7.44
C LEU A 51 14.71 4.88 7.77
N ALA A 52 15.57 4.18 7.03
CA ALA A 52 15.85 2.76 7.26
C ALA A 52 16.42 2.47 8.66
N LYS A 53 17.12 3.44 9.27
CA LYS A 53 17.67 3.33 10.63
C LYS A 53 16.64 3.46 11.75
N ILE A 54 15.41 3.93 11.46
CA ILE A 54 14.39 4.13 12.50
C ILE A 54 13.98 2.78 13.12
N HIS A 55 13.70 1.78 12.28
CA HIS A 55 13.30 0.45 12.74
C HIS A 55 13.44 -0.60 11.63
N LYS A 56 13.68 -1.85 12.00
CA LYS A 56 13.80 -3.00 11.05
C LYS A 56 12.57 -3.23 10.17
N ASN A 57 11.39 -2.80 10.60
CA ASN A 57 10.13 -2.92 9.85
C ASN A 57 9.97 -1.81 8.79
N VAL A 58 10.82 -0.79 8.79
CA VAL A 58 10.72 0.29 7.82
C VAL A 58 11.07 -0.24 6.42
N VAL A 59 10.18 0.03 5.48
CA VAL A 59 10.37 -0.09 4.04
C VAL A 59 10.40 1.32 3.49
N VAL A 60 11.53 1.75 2.95
CA VAL A 60 11.67 3.11 2.43
C VAL A 60 10.79 3.26 1.19
N LYS A 61 9.96 4.29 1.15
CA LYS A 61 9.08 4.53 0.02
C LYS A 61 9.65 5.63 -0.86
N ILE A 62 9.80 5.35 -2.17
CA ILE A 62 10.50 6.22 -3.13
C ILE A 62 9.61 6.43 -4.35
N PRO A 63 9.40 7.68 -4.81
CA PRO A 63 8.63 7.94 -6.03
C PRO A 63 9.33 7.40 -7.27
N LEU A 64 8.53 6.95 -8.23
CA LEU A 64 9.00 6.36 -9.49
C LEU A 64 9.51 7.45 -10.43
N LEU A 65 10.75 7.88 -10.21
CA LEU A 65 11.50 8.84 -11.01
C LEU A 65 12.78 8.18 -11.52
N PRO A 66 13.44 8.69 -12.56
CA PRO A 66 14.73 8.17 -13.02
C PRO A 66 15.78 8.10 -11.89
N ASP A 67 15.90 9.15 -11.08
CA ASP A 67 16.81 9.19 -9.93
C ASP A 67 16.31 8.28 -8.79
N GLY A 68 14.98 8.14 -8.63
CA GLY A 68 14.37 7.18 -7.71
C GLY A 68 14.75 5.74 -8.06
N LEU A 69 14.64 5.34 -9.32
CA LEU A 69 15.01 3.99 -9.77
C LEU A 69 16.50 3.71 -9.60
N LYS A 70 17.38 4.71 -9.83
CA LYS A 70 18.81 4.57 -9.51
C LYS A 70 19.04 4.34 -8.02
N ALA A 71 18.36 5.10 -7.16
CA ALA A 71 18.43 4.95 -5.71
C ALA A 71 17.91 3.58 -5.26
N VAL A 72 16.79 3.11 -5.80
CA VAL A 72 16.27 1.75 -5.54
C VAL A 72 17.33 0.68 -5.81
N LYS A 73 18.01 0.76 -6.97
CA LYS A 73 19.05 -0.20 -7.35
C LYS A 73 20.23 -0.20 -6.36
N THR A 74 20.62 0.96 -5.84
CA THR A 74 21.69 1.10 -4.84
C THR A 74 21.23 0.52 -3.50
N LEU A 75 20.08 0.94 -2.99
CA LEU A 75 19.53 0.51 -1.71
C LEU A 75 19.24 -0.99 -1.68
N ALA A 76 18.76 -1.57 -2.79
CA ALA A 76 18.53 -3.02 -2.89
C ALA A 76 19.81 -3.82 -2.73
N LYS A 77 20.95 -3.35 -3.28
CA LYS A 77 22.27 -3.98 -3.09
C LYS A 77 22.77 -3.88 -1.64
N GLU A 78 22.35 -2.85 -0.91
CA GLU A 78 22.66 -2.64 0.50
C GLU A 78 21.71 -3.43 1.43
N GLY A 79 20.72 -4.16 0.87
CA GLY A 79 19.74 -4.90 1.65
C GLY A 79 18.62 -4.03 2.23
N ILE A 80 18.52 -2.78 1.83
CA ILE A 80 17.44 -1.86 2.25
C ILE A 80 16.22 -2.11 1.38
N ARG A 81 15.09 -2.43 2.02
CA ARG A 81 13.83 -2.72 1.33
C ARG A 81 13.17 -1.43 0.86
N VAL A 82 12.75 -1.40 -0.41
CA VAL A 82 12.13 -0.22 -1.02
C VAL A 82 10.76 -0.53 -1.58
N ASN A 83 9.80 0.35 -1.29
CA ASN A 83 8.49 0.42 -1.90
C ASN A 83 8.48 1.54 -2.94
N VAL A 84 8.40 1.18 -4.22
CA VAL A 84 8.34 2.17 -5.31
C VAL A 84 6.89 2.64 -5.48
N THR A 85 6.67 3.95 -5.36
CA THR A 85 5.35 4.57 -5.38
C THR A 85 5.12 5.46 -6.60
N LEU A 86 3.89 5.95 -6.79
CA LEU A 86 3.46 6.74 -7.94
C LEU A 86 3.64 5.96 -9.26
N CYS A 87 3.22 4.71 -9.24
CA CYS A 87 3.20 3.84 -10.40
C CYS A 87 1.84 3.94 -11.11
N PHE A 88 1.85 4.22 -12.41
CA PHE A 88 0.66 4.43 -13.24
C PHE A 88 0.71 3.66 -14.57
N SER A 89 1.71 2.79 -14.77
CA SER A 89 1.80 1.92 -15.95
C SER A 89 2.56 0.63 -15.66
N ALA A 90 2.26 -0.42 -16.42
CA ALA A 90 2.94 -1.71 -16.31
C ALA A 90 4.44 -1.61 -16.67
N ASN A 91 4.81 -0.73 -17.61
CA ASN A 91 6.22 -0.46 -17.93
C ASN A 91 6.99 0.13 -16.75
N GLN A 92 6.37 1.03 -15.99
CA GLN A 92 6.96 1.57 -14.77
C GLN A 92 7.18 0.46 -13.74
N ALA A 93 6.20 -0.41 -13.55
CA ALA A 93 6.30 -1.53 -12.63
C ALA A 93 7.39 -2.53 -13.05
N LEU A 94 7.51 -2.82 -14.34
CA LEU A 94 8.58 -3.66 -14.90
C LEU A 94 9.97 -3.07 -14.58
N LEU A 95 10.18 -1.77 -14.76
CA LEU A 95 11.44 -1.10 -14.42
C LEU A 95 11.73 -1.21 -12.92
N ALA A 96 10.73 -0.99 -12.06
CA ALA A 96 10.90 -1.12 -10.62
C ALA A 96 11.34 -2.54 -10.20
N ALA A 97 10.74 -3.58 -10.78
CA ALA A 97 11.14 -4.97 -10.53
C ALA A 97 12.57 -5.24 -11.00
N LYS A 98 12.94 -4.76 -12.18
CA LYS A 98 14.30 -4.92 -12.75
C LYS A 98 15.41 -4.29 -11.92
N VAL A 99 15.13 -3.21 -11.18
CA VAL A 99 16.10 -2.58 -10.28
C VAL A 99 16.10 -3.14 -8.86
N GLY A 100 15.22 -4.11 -8.56
CA GLY A 100 15.19 -4.81 -7.28
C GLY A 100 14.27 -4.18 -6.23
N ALA A 101 13.19 -3.51 -6.65
CA ALA A 101 12.16 -3.04 -5.73
C ALA A 101 11.59 -4.21 -4.91
N TYR A 102 11.42 -4.02 -3.60
CA TYR A 102 10.76 -4.99 -2.73
C TYR A 102 9.24 -4.94 -2.90
N ILE A 103 8.68 -3.75 -3.04
CA ILE A 103 7.25 -3.50 -3.28
C ILE A 103 7.09 -2.52 -4.45
N ILE A 104 6.06 -2.70 -5.26
CA ILE A 104 5.54 -1.71 -6.23
C ILE A 104 4.12 -1.31 -5.82
N SER A 105 3.83 -0.02 -5.87
CA SER A 105 2.52 0.54 -5.49
C SER A 105 1.82 1.20 -6.68
N PRO A 106 1.09 0.46 -7.54
CA PRO A 106 0.22 1.03 -8.55
C PRO A 106 -0.96 1.78 -7.90
N PHE A 107 -1.27 2.97 -8.41
CA PHE A 107 -2.27 3.87 -7.84
C PHE A 107 -3.62 3.74 -8.54
N VAL A 108 -4.31 2.64 -8.27
CA VAL A 108 -5.57 2.26 -8.91
C VAL A 108 -6.60 3.39 -8.85
N GLY A 109 -6.98 3.84 -7.67
CA GLY A 109 -8.03 4.86 -7.55
C GLY A 109 -7.69 6.20 -8.19
N ARG A 110 -6.41 6.54 -8.41
CA ARG A 110 -6.04 7.74 -9.18
C ARG A 110 -6.17 7.54 -10.69
N ILE A 111 -6.01 6.33 -11.17
CA ILE A 111 -6.26 5.97 -12.57
C ILE A 111 -7.76 6.04 -12.84
N ASP A 112 -8.58 5.52 -11.93
CA ASP A 112 -10.04 5.62 -12.02
C ASP A 112 -10.53 7.08 -11.99
N ASP A 113 -9.89 7.94 -11.17
CA ASP A 113 -10.23 9.38 -11.08
C ASP A 113 -10.12 10.10 -12.45
N ILE A 114 -9.33 9.57 -13.40
CA ILE A 114 -9.18 10.10 -14.77
C ILE A 114 -9.93 9.29 -15.83
N GLY A 115 -10.81 8.37 -15.40
CA GLY A 115 -11.68 7.61 -16.31
C GLY A 115 -10.98 6.43 -17.00
N GLN A 116 -9.87 5.93 -16.46
CA GLN A 116 -9.18 4.72 -16.91
C GLN A 116 -9.42 3.59 -15.93
N ASP A 117 -9.14 2.35 -16.33
CA ASP A 117 -9.28 1.17 -15.45
C ASP A 117 -7.97 0.91 -14.69
N GLY A 118 -7.97 1.25 -13.40
CA GLY A 118 -6.82 1.03 -12.54
C GLY A 118 -6.65 -0.43 -12.12
N VAL A 119 -7.71 -1.24 -12.16
CA VAL A 119 -7.67 -2.68 -11.86
C VAL A 119 -6.93 -3.41 -12.95
N GLU A 120 -7.21 -3.11 -14.23
CA GLU A 120 -6.52 -3.68 -15.40
C GLU A 120 -5.00 -3.48 -15.29
N LEU A 121 -4.54 -2.30 -14.85
CA LEU A 121 -3.11 -2.07 -14.61
C LEU A 121 -2.51 -3.09 -13.63
N VAL A 122 -3.21 -3.45 -12.57
CA VAL A 122 -2.70 -4.41 -11.57
C VAL A 122 -2.68 -5.82 -12.14
N GLU A 123 -3.66 -6.19 -12.96
CA GLU A 123 -3.69 -7.47 -13.69
C GLU A 123 -2.50 -7.59 -14.64
N GLU A 124 -2.21 -6.56 -15.43
CA GLU A 124 -1.03 -6.51 -16.30
C GLU A 124 0.27 -6.68 -15.51
N ILE A 125 0.42 -5.95 -14.40
CA ILE A 125 1.60 -6.05 -13.54
C ILE A 125 1.74 -7.47 -12.98
N ARG A 126 0.66 -8.07 -12.48
CA ARG A 126 0.65 -9.45 -11.96
C ARG A 126 1.11 -10.43 -13.04
N GLN A 127 0.52 -10.35 -14.23
CA GLN A 127 0.89 -11.22 -15.36
C GLN A 127 2.37 -11.06 -15.73
N ILE A 128 2.88 -9.83 -15.82
CA ILE A 128 4.30 -9.59 -16.12
C ILE A 128 5.19 -10.20 -15.03
N TYR A 129 4.84 -9.99 -13.76
CA TYR A 129 5.66 -10.48 -12.65
C TYR A 129 5.69 -11.99 -12.59
N ASP A 130 4.57 -12.66 -12.87
CA ASP A 130 4.49 -14.11 -12.95
C ASP A 130 5.28 -14.66 -14.13
N ASN A 131 5.16 -14.07 -15.32
CA ASN A 131 5.89 -14.47 -16.53
C ASN A 131 7.41 -14.48 -16.34
N TYR A 132 7.95 -13.56 -15.55
CA TYR A 132 9.38 -13.42 -15.32
C TYR A 132 9.84 -13.88 -13.92
N GLY A 133 8.94 -14.35 -13.08
CA GLY A 133 9.24 -14.82 -11.72
C GLY A 133 9.80 -13.71 -10.81
N PHE A 134 9.40 -12.46 -11.00
CA PHE A 134 9.81 -11.35 -10.14
C PHE A 134 9.33 -11.56 -8.72
N LYS A 135 10.19 -11.20 -7.75
CA LYS A 135 9.88 -11.30 -6.32
C LYS A 135 9.34 -10.00 -5.70
N THR A 136 9.24 -8.95 -6.51
CA THR A 136 8.65 -7.68 -6.12
C THR A 136 7.18 -7.89 -5.79
N LYS A 137 6.76 -7.49 -4.60
CA LYS A 137 5.38 -7.57 -4.14
C LYS A 137 4.54 -6.47 -4.78
N ILE A 138 3.29 -6.78 -5.11
CA ILE A 138 2.34 -5.81 -5.63
C ILE A 138 1.48 -5.28 -4.47
N LEU A 139 1.56 -3.98 -4.24
CA LEU A 139 0.71 -3.27 -3.27
C LEU A 139 -0.36 -2.49 -4.04
N PHE A 140 -1.60 -2.98 -4.00
CA PHE A 140 -2.76 -2.31 -4.56
C PHE A 140 -3.02 -1.02 -3.79
N ALA A 141 -2.64 0.12 -4.36
CA ALA A 141 -2.66 1.42 -3.70
C ALA A 141 -3.83 2.30 -4.16
N SER A 142 -4.14 3.32 -3.35
CA SER A 142 -5.21 4.27 -3.66
C SER A 142 -6.60 3.63 -3.68
N VAL A 143 -6.86 2.65 -2.82
CA VAL A 143 -8.16 1.99 -2.67
C VAL A 143 -9.25 3.02 -2.32
N ARG A 144 -10.40 2.96 -3.00
CA ARG A 144 -11.53 3.88 -2.83
C ARG A 144 -12.76 3.24 -2.20
N HIS A 145 -13.00 1.95 -2.44
CA HIS A 145 -14.21 1.23 -2.05
C HIS A 145 -13.94 -0.29 -1.86
N PRO A 146 -14.88 -1.04 -1.24
CA PRO A 146 -14.72 -2.47 -0.98
C PRO A 146 -14.46 -3.33 -2.21
N ASP A 147 -15.01 -2.97 -3.37
CA ASP A 147 -14.78 -3.73 -4.60
C ASP A 147 -13.30 -3.74 -5.02
N HIS A 148 -12.56 -2.63 -4.83
CA HIS A 148 -11.11 -2.62 -5.04
C HIS A 148 -10.37 -3.66 -4.18
N VAL A 149 -10.81 -3.88 -2.94
CA VAL A 149 -10.20 -4.90 -2.06
C VAL A 149 -10.48 -6.30 -2.59
N LYS A 150 -11.73 -6.54 -3.06
CA LYS A 150 -12.09 -7.81 -3.69
C LYS A 150 -11.27 -8.05 -4.96
N GLN A 151 -11.15 -7.05 -5.84
CA GLN A 151 -10.37 -7.16 -7.07
C GLN A 151 -8.88 -7.40 -6.77
N ALA A 152 -8.29 -6.67 -5.82
CA ALA A 152 -6.92 -6.91 -5.37
C ALA A 152 -6.70 -8.38 -4.93
N ALA A 153 -7.65 -8.94 -4.18
CA ALA A 153 -7.60 -10.32 -3.72
C ALA A 153 -7.74 -11.33 -4.87
N LEU A 154 -8.64 -11.09 -5.84
CA LEU A 154 -8.83 -11.95 -7.02
C LEU A 154 -7.60 -11.98 -7.93
N ILE A 155 -6.94 -10.84 -8.12
CA ILE A 155 -5.72 -10.73 -8.92
C ILE A 155 -4.51 -11.36 -8.21
N GLY A 156 -4.58 -11.55 -6.89
CA GLY A 156 -3.45 -12.02 -6.11
C GLY A 156 -2.42 -10.91 -5.83
N ALA A 157 -2.89 -9.66 -5.65
CA ALA A 157 -2.03 -8.61 -5.11
C ALA A 157 -1.58 -8.99 -3.69
N ASP A 158 -0.31 -8.80 -3.39
CA ASP A 158 0.28 -9.23 -2.11
C ASP A 158 -0.20 -8.38 -0.93
N ILE A 159 -0.51 -7.10 -1.20
CA ILE A 159 -0.84 -6.10 -0.19
C ILE A 159 -1.92 -5.16 -0.76
N ALA A 160 -2.83 -4.69 0.09
CA ALA A 160 -3.71 -3.56 -0.23
C ALA A 160 -3.61 -2.49 0.85
N THR A 161 -3.53 -1.21 0.45
CA THR A 161 -3.58 -0.10 1.40
C THR A 161 -4.93 0.59 1.35
N CYS A 162 -5.68 0.49 2.45
CA CYS A 162 -7.06 0.90 2.54
C CYS A 162 -7.24 2.06 3.52
N PRO A 163 -8.03 3.10 3.17
CA PRO A 163 -8.55 4.02 4.16
C PRO A 163 -9.40 3.27 5.20
N PHE A 164 -9.37 3.70 6.46
CA PHE A 164 -10.13 3.05 7.54
C PHE A 164 -11.62 2.91 7.19
N LYS A 165 -12.23 3.94 6.58
CA LYS A 165 -13.61 3.91 6.10
C LYS A 165 -13.90 2.72 5.17
N VAL A 166 -12.97 2.36 4.30
CA VAL A 166 -13.15 1.20 3.40
C VAL A 166 -13.10 -0.09 4.19
N ILE A 167 -12.20 -0.20 5.18
CA ILE A 167 -12.13 -1.37 6.06
C ILE A 167 -13.44 -1.57 6.80
N GLU A 168 -14.05 -0.49 7.34
CA GLU A 168 -15.37 -0.55 7.98
C GLU A 168 -16.50 -1.00 7.05
N GLN A 169 -16.35 -0.78 5.74
CA GLN A 169 -17.35 -1.21 4.75
C GLN A 169 -17.25 -2.68 4.38
N LEU A 170 -16.08 -3.33 4.58
CA LEU A 170 -15.86 -4.71 4.15
C LEU A 170 -16.78 -5.73 4.83
N TYR A 171 -17.19 -5.48 6.06
CA TYR A 171 -18.06 -6.39 6.82
C TYR A 171 -19.54 -5.99 6.78
N LYS A 172 -19.90 -4.87 6.16
CA LYS A 172 -21.29 -4.40 6.08
C LYS A 172 -21.98 -5.05 4.88
N HIS A 173 -23.08 -5.74 5.16
CA HIS A 173 -23.94 -6.30 4.11
C HIS A 173 -25.41 -6.29 4.53
N PRO A 174 -26.33 -5.74 3.72
CA PRO A 174 -27.75 -5.65 4.09
C PRO A 174 -28.40 -7.00 4.44
N LEU A 175 -28.00 -8.07 3.74
CA LEU A 175 -28.55 -9.42 4.02
C LEU A 175 -28.05 -9.99 5.36
N THR A 176 -26.87 -9.56 5.85
CA THR A 176 -26.41 -9.94 7.18
C THR A 176 -27.31 -9.34 8.25
N ASP A 177 -27.66 -8.06 8.12
CA ASP A 177 -28.54 -7.38 9.07
C ASP A 177 -29.96 -8.00 9.07
N VAL A 178 -30.50 -8.27 7.89
CA VAL A 178 -31.80 -8.94 7.72
C VAL A 178 -31.77 -10.35 8.32
N GLY A 179 -30.74 -11.14 8.01
CA GLY A 179 -30.60 -12.51 8.51
C GLY A 179 -30.42 -12.55 10.02
N LEU A 180 -29.62 -11.65 10.59
CA LEU A 180 -29.46 -11.55 12.03
C LEU A 180 -30.78 -11.22 12.73
N LYS A 181 -31.53 -10.24 12.20
CA LYS A 181 -32.86 -9.91 12.74
C LYS A 181 -33.80 -11.12 12.70
N GLN A 182 -33.83 -11.84 11.59
CA GLN A 182 -34.66 -13.04 11.48
C GLN A 182 -34.27 -14.11 12.50
N PHE A 183 -32.97 -14.38 12.68
CA PHE A 183 -32.49 -15.34 13.67
C PHE A 183 -32.88 -14.97 15.10
N LEU A 184 -32.81 -13.69 15.45
CA LEU A 184 -33.22 -13.21 16.78
C LEU A 184 -34.73 -13.30 16.99
N ASP A 185 -35.51 -12.95 15.97
CA ASP A 185 -36.97 -13.06 16.00
C ASP A 185 -37.41 -14.54 16.16
N ASP A 186 -36.79 -15.48 15.47
CA ASP A 186 -37.07 -16.90 15.56
C ASP A 186 -36.64 -17.50 16.89
N TRP A 187 -35.47 -17.09 17.40
CA TRP A 187 -35.01 -17.48 18.73
C TRP A 187 -35.93 -17.04 19.87
N ALA A 188 -36.45 -15.80 19.79
CA ALA A 188 -37.39 -15.28 20.76
C ALA A 188 -38.70 -16.09 20.82
N LYS A 189 -39.18 -16.64 19.69
CA LYS A 189 -40.36 -17.51 19.64
C LYS A 189 -40.12 -18.85 20.35
N LEU A 190 -38.93 -19.41 20.28
CA LEU A 190 -38.58 -20.67 20.96
C LEU A 190 -38.50 -20.53 22.48
N GLY A 191 -38.07 -19.36 22.98
CA GLY A 191 -37.98 -19.08 24.42
C GLY A 191 -39.35 -18.78 25.12
N GLN A 192 -40.46 -18.73 24.36
CA GLN A 192 -41.82 -18.53 24.88
C GLN A 192 -42.63 -19.81 24.95
N GLN A 193 -42.04 -20.96 24.67
CA GLN A 193 -42.58 -22.31 24.93
C GLN A 193 -41.97 -22.93 26.19
#